data_24cbfe864dda21c7f1ef6c5b796df566
#
_entry.id   24cbfe864dda21c7f1ef6c5b796df566
#
_cell.length_a   1.000
_cell.length_b   1.000
_cell.length_c   1.000
_cell.angle_alpha   90.00
_cell.angle_beta   90.00
_cell.angle_gamma   90.00
#
_symmetry.space_group_name_H-M   'P 1'
#
loop_
_entity.id
_entity.type
_entity.pdbx_description
1 polymer ?
#
loop_
_entity_poly.entity_id
_entity_poly.type
_entity_poly.pdbx_seq_one_letter_code
_entity_poly.pdbx_strand_id
1 'polypeptide(L)'
;MKRIEAIIRPEKAPAVCAALDKVGHPGVTLSQVQGHGNQKGWVNQVRGIAHKVSLLSKTRVEVVVRDEDTDYIIKAIRDAALTGEVGDGKIFVHEMANAIRIRTNESGIAAI
;
A
#
# COMPACT_ATOMS: atom_id res chain seq x y z
N MET A 1 -0.60 -16.81 -7.24
CA MET A 1 -1.41 -15.67 -6.74
C MET A 1 -0.66 -14.99 -5.62
N LYS A 2 -0.51 -13.68 -5.69
CA LYS A 2 0.22 -12.87 -4.71
C LYS A 2 -0.69 -11.78 -4.16
N ARG A 3 -0.51 -11.46 -2.88
CA ARG A 3 -1.05 -10.24 -2.29
C ARG A 3 0.07 -9.22 -2.19
N ILE A 4 -0.13 -8.09 -2.82
CA ILE A 4 0.78 -6.96 -2.74
C ILE A 4 0.21 -5.99 -1.72
N GLU A 5 1.02 -5.67 -0.71
CA GLU A 5 0.67 -4.71 0.33
C GLU A 5 1.67 -3.57 0.26
N ALA A 6 1.19 -2.38 -0.03
CA ALA A 6 2.03 -1.19 -0.09
C ALA A 6 1.65 -0.23 1.04
N ILE A 7 2.65 0.18 1.82
CA ILE A 7 2.49 1.22 2.82
C ILE A 7 3.06 2.50 2.22
N ILE A 8 2.22 3.47 1.97
CA ILE A 8 2.56 4.67 1.19
C ILE A 8 2.17 5.94 1.93
N ARG A 9 2.66 7.08 1.45
CA ARG A 9 2.19 8.39 1.91
C ARG A 9 0.70 8.52 1.59
N PRO A 10 -0.13 9.06 2.49
CA PRO A 10 -1.57 9.21 2.24
C PRO A 10 -1.87 10.04 0.99
N GLU A 11 -1.10 11.08 0.73
CA GLU A 11 -1.28 11.96 -0.42
C GLU A 11 -0.99 11.28 -1.77
N LYS A 12 -0.32 10.12 -1.74
CA LYS A 12 -0.03 9.34 -2.94
C LYS A 12 -1.12 8.32 -3.27
N ALA A 13 -2.08 8.11 -2.38
CA ALA A 13 -3.13 7.12 -2.59
C ALA A 13 -3.94 7.34 -3.87
N PRO A 14 -4.38 8.58 -4.20
CA PRO A 14 -5.08 8.79 -5.47
C PRO A 14 -4.25 8.43 -6.69
N ALA A 15 -2.95 8.78 -6.70
CA ALA A 15 -2.06 8.47 -7.82
C ALA A 15 -1.85 6.96 -7.99
N VAL A 16 -1.72 6.24 -6.87
CA VAL A 16 -1.56 4.78 -6.87
C VAL A 16 -2.84 4.11 -7.39
N CYS A 17 -4.01 4.54 -6.92
CA CYS A 17 -5.28 4.00 -7.41
C CYS A 17 -5.46 4.26 -8.91
N ALA A 18 -5.13 5.45 -9.38
CA ALA A 18 -5.20 5.77 -10.80
C ALA A 18 -4.25 4.91 -11.64
N ALA A 19 -3.03 4.67 -11.13
CA ALA A 19 -2.06 3.82 -11.81
C ALA A 19 -2.54 2.36 -11.90
N LEU A 20 -3.13 1.84 -10.84
CA LEU A 20 -3.68 0.49 -10.82
C LEU A 20 -4.88 0.34 -11.74
N ASP A 21 -5.77 1.33 -11.76
CA ASP A 21 -6.91 1.36 -12.68
C ASP A 21 -6.43 1.35 -14.14
N LYS A 22 -5.45 2.17 -14.45
CA LYS A 22 -4.88 2.28 -15.80
C LYS A 22 -4.30 0.96 -16.30
N VAL A 23 -3.72 0.16 -15.42
CA VAL A 23 -3.15 -1.15 -15.79
C VAL A 23 -4.14 -2.31 -15.63
N GLY A 24 -5.41 -2.01 -15.41
CA GLY A 24 -6.47 -3.02 -15.40
C GLY A 24 -6.71 -3.72 -14.06
N HIS A 25 -6.23 -3.16 -12.96
CA HIS A 25 -6.44 -3.68 -11.60
C HIS A 25 -7.14 -2.66 -10.70
N PRO A 26 -8.41 -2.32 -10.96
CA PRO A 26 -9.13 -1.34 -10.15
C PRO A 26 -9.54 -1.86 -8.76
N GLY A 27 -9.56 -3.18 -8.57
CA GLY A 27 -9.99 -3.81 -7.33
C GLY A 27 -8.91 -3.74 -6.26
N VAL A 28 -8.86 -2.63 -5.54
CA VAL A 28 -7.90 -2.41 -4.45
C VAL A 28 -8.62 -2.15 -3.14
N THR A 29 -7.99 -2.52 -2.04
CA THR A 29 -8.45 -2.20 -0.70
C THR A 29 -7.50 -1.19 -0.10
N LEU A 30 -8.05 -0.10 0.42
CA LEU A 30 -7.30 0.93 1.11
C LEU A 30 -7.67 0.94 2.57
N SER A 31 -6.68 1.12 3.44
CA SER A 31 -6.90 1.39 4.85
C SER A 31 -5.90 2.42 5.34
N GLN A 32 -6.36 3.26 6.27
CA GLN A 32 -5.47 4.20 6.94
C GLN A 32 -4.80 3.51 8.11
N VAL A 33 -3.49 3.68 8.21
CA VAL A 33 -2.67 3.06 9.24
C VAL A 33 -1.70 4.10 9.80
N GLN A 34 -1.09 3.78 10.93
CA GLN A 34 -0.03 4.58 11.50
C GLN A 34 1.27 3.81 11.41
N GLY A 35 2.33 4.49 10.98
CA GLY A 35 3.64 3.90 10.85
C GLY A 35 4.66 4.55 11.79
N HIS A 36 5.63 3.76 12.20
CA HIS A 36 6.82 4.20 12.90
C HIS A 36 8.01 3.62 12.16
N GLY A 37 8.91 4.47 11.68
CA GLY A 37 10.03 4.00 10.88
C GLY A 37 11.13 5.06 10.78
N ASN A 38 11.77 5.12 9.62
CA ASN A 38 12.91 6.00 9.38
C ASN A 38 12.54 7.45 9.18
N GLN A 39 11.28 7.75 8.88
CA GLN A 39 10.80 9.12 8.77
C GLN A 39 10.65 9.72 10.16
N LYS A 40 11.26 10.88 10.38
CA LYS A 40 11.13 11.58 11.66
C LYS A 40 9.75 12.22 11.74
N GLY A 41 9.11 12.04 12.89
CA GLY A 41 7.87 12.71 13.19
C GLY A 41 8.10 14.17 13.61
N TRP A 42 7.01 14.80 13.98
CA TRP A 42 7.03 16.17 14.48
C TRP A 42 7.69 16.23 15.86
N VAL A 43 8.34 17.36 16.11
CA VAL A 43 8.80 17.70 17.46
C VAL A 43 7.90 18.82 17.96
N ASN A 44 7.10 18.51 18.98
CA ASN A 44 6.27 19.48 19.67
C ASN A 44 6.94 19.87 20.97
N GLN A 45 6.88 21.17 21.29
CA GLN A 45 7.28 21.65 22.61
C GLN A 45 6.04 21.93 23.44
N VAL A 46 5.91 21.25 24.57
CA VAL A 46 4.88 21.49 25.55
C VAL A 46 5.58 21.80 26.88
N ARG A 47 5.33 22.98 27.44
CA ARG A 47 5.96 23.44 28.69
C ARG A 47 7.50 23.42 28.62
N GLY A 48 8.07 23.73 27.45
CA GLY A 48 9.51 23.75 27.26
C GLY A 48 10.15 22.36 27.05
N ILE A 49 9.36 21.30 27.03
CA ILE A 49 9.83 19.93 26.78
C ILE A 49 9.53 19.57 25.35
N ALA A 50 10.54 19.11 24.60
CA ALA A 50 10.33 18.62 23.25
C ALA A 50 9.78 17.20 23.28
N HIS A 51 8.63 16.99 22.61
CA HIS A 51 8.03 15.68 22.44
C HIS A 51 8.13 15.31 20.97
N LYS A 52 8.75 14.17 20.68
CA LYS A 52 8.83 13.63 19.33
C LYS A 52 7.58 12.80 19.06
N VAL A 53 6.84 13.18 18.01
CA VAL A 53 5.74 12.36 17.50
C VAL A 53 6.35 11.29 16.60
N SER A 54 6.26 10.02 17.03
CA SER A 54 6.87 8.90 16.34
C SER A 54 5.92 8.17 15.40
N LEU A 55 4.60 8.38 15.54
CA LEU A 55 3.59 7.76 14.69
C LEU A 55 3.19 8.71 13.57
N LEU A 56 3.22 8.21 12.36
CA LEU A 56 2.88 8.96 11.16
C LEU A 56 1.74 8.26 10.43
N SER A 57 0.83 9.05 9.89
CA SER A 57 -0.26 8.53 9.06
C SER A 57 0.28 8.00 7.75
N LYS A 58 -0.15 6.80 7.41
CA LYS A 58 0.17 6.12 6.14
C LYS A 58 -1.12 5.54 5.57
N THR A 59 -1.09 5.20 4.31
CA THR A 59 -2.16 4.44 3.66
C THR A 59 -1.62 3.08 3.26
N ARG A 60 -2.37 2.04 3.62
CA ARG A 60 -2.10 0.69 3.15
C ARG A 60 -2.96 0.40 1.94
N VAL A 61 -2.30 -0.02 0.87
CA VAL A 61 -2.95 -0.45 -0.37
C VAL A 61 -2.76 -1.96 -0.48
N GLU A 62 -3.83 -2.69 -0.65
CA GLU A 62 -3.78 -4.13 -0.88
C GLU A 62 -4.41 -4.48 -2.23
N VAL A 63 -3.72 -5.31 -2.98
CA VAL A 63 -4.22 -5.86 -4.23
C VAL A 63 -3.74 -7.30 -4.38
N VAL A 64 -4.62 -8.18 -4.84
CA VAL A 64 -4.28 -9.57 -5.11
C VAL A 64 -4.19 -9.74 -6.62
N VAL A 65 -3.09 -10.32 -7.07
CA VAL A 65 -2.75 -10.41 -8.49
C VAL A 65 -2.30 -11.82 -8.87
N ARG A 66 -2.30 -12.11 -10.14
CA ARG A 66 -1.67 -13.33 -10.68
C ARG A 66 -0.17 -13.23 -10.52
N ASP A 67 0.50 -14.38 -10.44
CA ASP A 67 1.95 -14.43 -10.31
C ASP A 67 2.64 -13.66 -11.45
N GLU A 68 2.17 -13.85 -12.66
CA GLU A 68 2.75 -13.22 -13.86
C GLU A 68 2.59 -11.69 -13.89
N ASP A 69 1.64 -11.13 -13.14
CA ASP A 69 1.38 -9.69 -13.09
C ASP A 69 2.12 -8.99 -11.95
N THR A 70 2.75 -9.74 -11.06
CA THR A 70 3.31 -9.23 -9.80
C THR A 70 4.31 -8.11 -10.03
N ASP A 71 5.33 -8.33 -10.86
CA ASP A 71 6.38 -7.33 -11.08
C ASP A 71 5.84 -6.07 -11.76
N TYR A 72 4.92 -6.24 -12.67
CA TYR A 72 4.25 -5.15 -13.38
C TYR A 72 3.43 -4.27 -12.44
N ILE A 73 2.68 -4.87 -11.54
CA ILE A 73 1.89 -4.15 -10.55
C ILE A 73 2.77 -3.46 -9.52
N ILE A 74 3.83 -4.11 -9.06
CA ILE A 74 4.80 -3.49 -8.14
C ILE A 74 5.40 -2.24 -8.78
N LYS A 75 5.78 -2.31 -10.05
CA LYS A 75 6.32 -1.15 -10.77
C LYS A 75 5.31 -0.01 -10.86
N ALA A 76 4.05 -0.32 -11.15
CA ALA A 76 2.99 0.69 -11.24
C ALA A 76 2.80 1.42 -9.90
N ILE A 77 2.76 0.66 -8.80
CA ILE A 77 2.61 1.24 -7.45
C ILE A 77 3.84 2.09 -7.11
N ARG A 78 5.03 1.55 -7.31
CA ARG A 78 6.27 2.24 -6.97
C ARG A 78 6.41 3.55 -7.74
N ASP A 79 6.19 3.54 -9.04
CA ASP A 79 6.33 4.74 -9.87
C ASP A 79 5.34 5.83 -9.44
N ALA A 80 4.13 5.44 -9.04
CA ALA A 80 3.11 6.38 -8.58
C ALA A 80 3.37 6.93 -7.18
N ALA A 81 3.97 6.13 -6.30
CA ALA A 81 4.17 6.49 -4.89
C ALA A 81 5.54 7.15 -4.61
N LEU A 82 6.49 7.01 -5.51
CA LEU A 82 7.87 7.45 -5.31
C LEU A 82 7.99 8.97 -5.23
N THR A 83 8.66 9.46 -4.19
CA THR A 83 9.14 10.85 -4.11
C THR A 83 10.65 10.92 -4.11
N GLY A 84 11.33 9.86 -3.66
CA GLY A 84 12.77 9.83 -3.45
C GLY A 84 13.20 10.22 -2.04
N GLU A 85 12.25 10.66 -1.22
CA GLU A 85 12.52 11.09 0.15
C GLU A 85 12.24 9.97 1.15
N VAL A 86 12.86 10.05 2.31
CA VAL A 86 12.56 9.15 3.43
C VAL A 86 11.08 9.27 3.79
N GLY A 87 10.40 8.14 3.94
CA GLY A 87 8.97 8.11 4.23
C GLY A 87 8.11 7.64 3.07
N ASP A 88 8.69 7.31 1.93
CA ASP A 88 7.97 6.78 0.76
C ASP A 88 7.27 5.45 1.05
N GLY A 89 7.74 4.72 2.06
CA GLY A 89 7.13 3.46 2.46
C GLY A 89 7.78 2.24 1.84
N LYS A 90 7.03 1.15 1.87
CA LYS A 90 7.53 -0.16 1.40
C LYS A 90 6.42 -0.93 0.72
N ILE A 91 6.81 -1.87 -0.11
CA ILE A 91 5.91 -2.82 -0.75
C ILE A 91 6.30 -4.21 -0.26
N PHE A 92 5.31 -4.95 0.25
CA PHE A 92 5.46 -6.33 0.70
C PHE A 92 4.71 -7.24 -0.25
N VAL A 93 5.30 -8.39 -0.54
CA VAL A 93 4.70 -9.40 -1.41
C VAL A 93 4.48 -10.66 -0.62
N HIS A 94 3.23 -11.15 -0.61
CA HIS A 94 2.82 -12.33 0.14
C HIS A 94 2.32 -13.41 -0.81
N GLU A 95 2.69 -14.65 -0.55
CA GLU A 95 2.05 -15.78 -1.21
C GLU A 95 0.62 -15.92 -0.71
N MET A 96 -0.31 -16.10 -1.65
CA MET A 96 -1.73 -16.34 -1.32
C MET A 96 -2.08 -17.79 -1.61
N ALA A 97 -2.58 -18.48 -0.60
CA ALA A 97 -3.00 -19.87 -0.77
C ALA A 97 -4.27 -19.98 -1.62
N ASN A 98 -5.21 -19.06 -1.42
CA ASN A 98 -6.48 -19.09 -2.15
C ASN A 98 -7.19 -17.74 -2.01
N ALA A 99 -8.16 -17.51 -2.89
CA ALA A 99 -9.14 -16.43 -2.78
C ALA A 99 -10.50 -17.02 -3.14
N ILE A 100 -11.55 -16.57 -2.48
CA ILE A 100 -12.91 -17.05 -2.72
C ILE A 100 -13.81 -15.83 -2.88
N ARG A 101 -14.54 -15.77 -3.99
CA ARG A 101 -15.51 -14.69 -4.21
C ARG A 101 -16.79 -15.03 -3.46
N ILE A 102 -17.19 -14.15 -2.56
CA ILE A 102 -18.33 -14.43 -1.67
C ILE A 102 -19.62 -14.64 -2.47
N ARG A 103 -19.87 -13.78 -3.48
CA ARG A 103 -21.13 -13.84 -4.23
C ARG A 103 -21.27 -15.14 -5.04
N THR A 104 -20.19 -15.64 -5.62
CA THR A 104 -20.26 -16.74 -6.61
C THR A 104 -19.65 -18.04 -6.11
N ASN A 105 -18.92 -18.02 -5.00
CA ASN A 105 -18.12 -19.13 -4.50
C ASN A 105 -17.01 -19.57 -5.46
N GLU A 106 -16.69 -18.79 -6.47
CA GLU A 106 -15.52 -19.03 -7.31
C GLU A 106 -14.25 -18.95 -6.46
N SER A 107 -13.27 -19.79 -6.76
CA SER A 107 -12.01 -19.83 -6.00
C SER A 107 -10.80 -19.75 -6.93
N GLY A 108 -9.64 -19.48 -6.34
CA GLY A 108 -8.37 -19.37 -7.07
C GLY A 108 -8.35 -18.14 -7.98
N ILE A 109 -7.72 -18.28 -9.14
CA ILE A 109 -7.56 -17.18 -10.10
C ILE A 109 -8.92 -16.63 -10.58
N ALA A 110 -9.92 -17.46 -10.69
CA ALA A 110 -11.27 -17.03 -11.09
C ALA A 110 -11.91 -16.06 -10.08
N ALA A 111 -11.43 -16.04 -8.84
CA ALA A 111 -11.95 -15.18 -7.78
C ALA A 111 -11.32 -13.77 -7.75
N ILE A 112 -10.25 -13.56 -8.51
CA ILE A 112 -9.53 -12.28 -8.51
C ILE A 112 -9.63 -11.56 -9.84
#